data_7bf4a33976dfdd11d972c7f31741bef1
#
_entry.id   7bf4a33976dfdd11d972c7f31741bef1
#
_cell.length_a   1.000
_cell.length_b   1.000
_cell.length_c   1.000
_cell.angle_alpha   90.00
_cell.angle_beta   90.00
_cell.angle_gamma   90.00
#
_symmetry.space_group_name_H-M   'P 1'
#
loop_
_entity.id
_entity.type
_entity.pdbx_description
1 polymer ?
#
loop_
_entity_poly.entity_id
_entity_poly.type
_entity_poly.pdbx_seq_one_letter_code
_entity_poly.pdbx_strand_id
1 'polypeptide(L)'
;MIISHRHRYLFVELPRTGSTAIRDELCGFYDGEPILSKHATYQEFLGAASVDEKRYFVFSAIRNPLDDAVSRYFKLRTDHKGRFSHARPGGHRRLVNRLLDNAMFGFLRRTDADFPTFFLRYYVLPYDTWASLSHRRFDFVMRFENLAADFEKALRQIGIEPVRPLALVNPTGARQRDFAYYYPPETWGRARRVFGPYMEKWGYGFPAEWGIQGPSTLHRAQYLLCGLVARFYWRVVRPLT
;
A
#
# COMPACT_ATOMS: atom_id res chain seq x y z
N MET A 1 -6.83 -10.35 4.81
CA MET A 1 -6.63 -10.03 6.23
C MET A 1 -6.22 -11.27 6.99
N ILE A 2 -5.55 -11.11 8.12
CA ILE A 2 -5.19 -12.20 9.03
C ILE A 2 -5.75 -11.87 10.40
N ILE A 3 -6.47 -12.80 11.00
CA ILE A 3 -6.99 -12.68 12.37
C ILE A 3 -6.37 -13.74 13.27
N SER A 4 -6.21 -13.45 14.55
CA SER A 4 -5.94 -14.46 15.57
C SER A 4 -6.94 -14.29 16.71
N HIS A 5 -7.75 -15.29 16.92
CA HIS A 5 -8.70 -15.30 18.05
C HIS A 5 -7.97 -15.55 19.37
N ARG A 6 -6.91 -16.33 19.36
CA ARG A 6 -6.08 -16.62 20.54
C ARG A 6 -5.38 -15.37 21.06
N HIS A 7 -4.75 -14.61 20.17
CA HIS A 7 -3.97 -13.41 20.51
C HIS A 7 -4.76 -12.11 20.33
N ARG A 8 -6.02 -12.20 19.88
CA ARG A 8 -6.96 -11.08 19.73
C ARG A 8 -6.41 -9.93 18.86
N TYR A 9 -5.85 -10.27 17.70
CA TYR A 9 -5.37 -9.29 16.73
C TYR A 9 -5.99 -9.43 15.35
N LEU A 10 -5.96 -8.33 14.61
CA LEU A 10 -6.31 -8.25 13.18
C LEU A 10 -5.19 -7.57 12.42
N PHE A 11 -4.57 -8.26 11.47
CA PHE A 11 -3.65 -7.66 10.51
C PHE A 11 -4.37 -7.35 9.20
N VAL A 12 -4.38 -6.06 8.84
CA VAL A 12 -4.98 -5.59 7.60
C VAL A 12 -3.92 -5.52 6.51
N GLU A 13 -4.04 -6.38 5.50
CA GLU A 13 -3.05 -6.53 4.44
C GLU A 13 -3.19 -5.44 3.38
N LEU A 14 -2.28 -4.47 3.37
CA LEU A 14 -2.18 -3.48 2.29
C LEU A 14 -1.29 -3.97 1.15
N PRO A 15 -1.60 -3.60 -0.11
CA PRO A 15 -0.76 -3.95 -1.24
C PRO A 15 0.63 -3.31 -1.16
N ARG A 16 1.67 -4.05 -1.53
CA ARG A 16 3.07 -3.58 -1.69
C ARG A 16 3.77 -3.10 -0.41
N THR A 17 3.26 -3.45 0.75
CA THR A 17 3.81 -3.09 2.07
C THR A 17 4.51 -4.26 2.77
N GLY A 18 4.94 -5.27 2.03
CA GLY A 18 5.52 -6.49 2.65
C GLY A 18 4.49 -7.44 3.24
N SER A 19 3.19 -7.20 3.02
CA SER A 19 2.09 -7.95 3.65
C SER A 19 2.13 -9.46 3.40
N THR A 20 2.80 -9.95 2.36
CA THR A 20 2.96 -11.41 2.15
C THR A 20 3.89 -12.02 3.20
N ALA A 21 5.03 -11.40 3.47
CA ALA A 21 5.97 -11.88 4.48
C ALA A 21 5.31 -11.89 5.88
N ILE A 22 4.59 -10.80 6.21
CA ILE A 22 3.87 -10.71 7.48
C ILE A 22 2.77 -11.77 7.57
N ARG A 23 1.99 -11.97 6.50
CA ARG A 23 0.97 -13.04 6.45
C ARG A 23 1.58 -14.41 6.73
N ASP A 24 2.65 -14.76 6.01
CA ASP A 24 3.28 -16.07 6.11
C ASP A 24 3.82 -16.28 7.52
N GLU A 25 4.37 -15.23 8.13
CA GLU A 25 4.88 -15.25 9.50
C GLU A 25 3.75 -15.39 10.54
N LEU A 26 2.69 -14.56 10.42
CA LEU A 26 1.54 -14.61 11.35
C LEU A 26 0.82 -15.97 11.30
N CYS A 27 0.62 -16.51 10.10
CA CYS A 27 -0.04 -17.81 9.92
C CYS A 27 0.84 -18.98 10.35
N GLY A 28 2.17 -18.87 10.20
CA GLY A 28 3.09 -19.95 10.53
C GLY A 28 3.44 -20.06 12.02
N PHE A 29 3.44 -18.95 12.75
CA PHE A 29 4.05 -18.90 14.08
C PHE A 29 3.22 -18.18 15.16
N TYR A 30 2.13 -17.49 14.78
CA TYR A 30 1.38 -16.64 15.72
C TYR A 30 -0.14 -16.84 15.65
N ASP A 31 -0.57 -18.06 15.35
CA ASP A 31 -1.98 -18.48 15.31
C ASP A 31 -2.86 -17.57 14.41
N GLY A 32 -2.26 -17.05 13.32
CA GLY A 32 -2.97 -16.20 12.37
C GLY A 32 -3.75 -17.02 11.34
N GLU A 33 -5.01 -16.68 11.14
CA GLU A 33 -5.89 -17.32 10.15
C GLU A 33 -6.31 -16.32 9.07
N PRO A 34 -6.25 -16.71 7.78
CA PRO A 34 -6.75 -15.86 6.71
C PRO A 34 -8.27 -15.71 6.78
N ILE A 35 -8.74 -14.45 6.80
CA ILE A 35 -10.16 -14.13 6.70
C ILE A 35 -10.41 -13.17 5.54
N LEU A 36 -11.60 -13.24 4.94
CA LEU A 36 -11.99 -12.42 3.81
C LEU A 36 -10.99 -12.50 2.63
N SER A 37 -11.06 -11.56 1.70
CA SER A 37 -10.04 -11.47 0.63
C SER A 37 -8.73 -10.89 1.15
N LYS A 38 -7.59 -11.23 0.50
CA LYS A 38 -6.24 -10.79 0.92
C LYS A 38 -6.14 -9.29 1.17
N HIS A 39 -6.80 -8.47 0.36
CA HIS A 39 -6.79 -7.01 0.47
C HIS A 39 -8.19 -6.48 0.74
N ALA A 40 -8.99 -7.20 1.54
CA ALA A 40 -10.26 -6.71 2.03
C ALA A 40 -10.06 -5.42 2.83
N THR A 41 -11.06 -4.56 2.81
CA THR A 41 -11.03 -3.31 3.56
C THR A 41 -11.42 -3.54 5.01
N TYR A 42 -10.99 -2.66 5.90
CA TYR A 42 -11.43 -2.72 7.30
C TYR A 42 -12.96 -2.55 7.45
N GLN A 43 -13.61 -1.85 6.50
CA GLN A 43 -15.08 -1.73 6.48
C GLN A 43 -15.77 -3.08 6.17
N GLU A 44 -15.19 -3.87 5.26
CA GLU A 44 -15.69 -5.23 5.00
C GLU A 44 -15.57 -6.10 6.25
N PHE A 45 -14.46 -5.98 6.98
CA PHE A 45 -14.30 -6.66 8.27
C PHE A 45 -15.37 -6.22 9.28
N LEU A 46 -15.58 -4.91 9.47
CA LEU A 46 -16.56 -4.41 10.42
C LEU A 46 -18.01 -4.86 10.12
N GLY A 47 -18.32 -5.12 8.86
CA GLY A 47 -19.61 -5.64 8.43
C GLY A 47 -19.84 -7.13 8.77
N ALA A 48 -18.75 -7.90 8.85
CA ALA A 48 -18.79 -9.35 9.11
C ALA A 48 -18.43 -9.73 10.56
N ALA A 49 -17.67 -8.85 11.26
CA ALA A 49 -17.09 -9.14 12.55
C ALA A 49 -18.11 -9.10 13.70
N SER A 50 -17.94 -10.01 14.64
CA SER A 50 -18.64 -10.02 15.92
C SER A 50 -18.30 -8.80 16.79
N VAL A 51 -19.07 -8.57 17.85
CA VAL A 51 -18.82 -7.49 18.82
C VAL A 51 -17.44 -7.64 19.50
N ASP A 52 -17.04 -8.88 19.76
CA ASP A 52 -15.74 -9.16 20.39
C ASP A 52 -14.58 -8.93 19.43
N GLU A 53 -14.66 -9.40 18.19
CA GLU A 53 -13.61 -9.21 17.18
C GLU A 53 -13.36 -7.74 16.85
N LYS A 54 -14.37 -6.88 16.96
CA LYS A 54 -14.23 -5.41 16.78
C LYS A 54 -13.36 -4.75 17.86
N ARG A 55 -13.02 -5.47 18.93
CA ARG A 55 -12.15 -5.01 20.04
C ARG A 55 -10.71 -5.51 19.90
N TYR A 56 -10.42 -6.33 18.89
CA TYR A 56 -9.07 -6.85 18.68
C TYR A 56 -8.10 -5.74 18.32
N PHE A 57 -6.83 -5.95 18.64
CA PHE A 57 -5.73 -5.07 18.25
C PHE A 57 -5.59 -5.07 16.73
N VAL A 58 -5.73 -3.90 16.10
CA VAL A 58 -5.71 -3.76 14.65
C VAL A 58 -4.42 -3.11 14.20
N PHE A 59 -3.66 -3.78 13.34
CA PHE A 59 -2.44 -3.24 12.79
C PHE A 59 -2.31 -3.47 11.30
N SER A 60 -1.46 -2.69 10.66
CA SER A 60 -1.19 -2.75 9.23
C SER A 60 0.20 -2.23 8.91
N ALA A 61 0.59 -2.22 7.64
CA ALA A 61 1.84 -1.62 7.19
C ALA A 61 1.59 -0.62 6.07
N ILE A 62 2.35 0.48 6.10
CA ILE A 62 2.39 1.51 5.04
C ILE A 62 3.80 1.57 4.44
N ARG A 63 3.93 2.26 3.31
CA ARG A 63 5.20 2.45 2.61
C ARG A 63 5.31 3.87 2.10
N ASN A 64 6.54 4.39 2.02
CA ASN A 64 6.82 5.66 1.36
C ASN A 64 6.27 5.64 -0.08
N PRO A 65 5.36 6.56 -0.46
CA PRO A 65 4.70 6.53 -1.76
C PRO A 65 5.67 6.80 -2.93
N LEU A 66 6.76 7.53 -2.70
CA LEU A 66 7.82 7.72 -3.68
C LEU A 66 8.50 6.39 -4.02
N ASP A 67 8.84 5.63 -2.99
CA ASP A 67 9.46 4.32 -3.10
C ASP A 67 8.49 3.28 -3.70
N ASP A 68 7.21 3.32 -3.33
CA ASP A 68 6.17 2.46 -3.88
C ASP A 68 5.98 2.67 -5.39
N ALA A 69 6.00 3.92 -5.87
CA ALA A 69 5.87 4.24 -7.29
C ALA A 69 7.03 3.70 -8.11
N VAL A 70 8.27 3.86 -7.64
CA VAL A 70 9.46 3.28 -8.28
C VAL A 70 9.39 1.75 -8.29
N SER A 71 9.02 1.14 -7.18
CA SER A 71 8.83 -0.32 -7.10
C SER A 71 7.77 -0.83 -8.08
N ARG A 72 6.66 -0.09 -8.25
CA ARG A 72 5.61 -0.44 -9.22
C ARG A 72 6.13 -0.36 -10.66
N TYR A 73 6.85 0.70 -11.00
CA TYR A 73 7.46 0.86 -12.32
C TYR A 73 8.36 -0.33 -12.67
N PHE A 74 9.30 -0.69 -11.79
CA PHE A 74 10.20 -1.81 -12.06
C PHE A 74 9.47 -3.14 -12.14
N LYS A 75 8.44 -3.38 -11.33
CA LYS A 75 7.62 -4.61 -11.44
C LYS A 75 6.87 -4.69 -12.77
N LEU A 76 6.39 -3.57 -13.29
CA LEU A 76 5.76 -3.51 -14.61
C LEU A 76 6.79 -3.71 -15.72
N ARG A 77 7.92 -2.99 -15.66
CA ARG A 77 8.98 -3.05 -16.67
C ARG A 77 9.57 -4.44 -16.85
N THR A 78 9.77 -5.16 -15.73
CA THR A 78 10.34 -6.52 -15.73
C THR A 78 9.31 -7.63 -15.84
N ASP A 79 8.04 -7.31 -16.00
CA ASP A 79 6.95 -8.30 -15.92
C ASP A 79 7.09 -9.26 -14.74
N HIS A 80 7.26 -8.70 -13.56
CA HIS A 80 7.61 -9.45 -12.36
C HIS A 80 6.79 -10.73 -12.17
N LYS A 81 7.44 -11.90 -12.27
CA LYS A 81 6.84 -13.24 -12.20
C LYS A 81 5.76 -13.49 -13.28
N GLY A 82 5.88 -12.87 -14.47
CA GLY A 82 4.91 -12.99 -15.56
C GLY A 82 3.50 -12.45 -15.22
N ARG A 83 3.43 -11.53 -14.26
CA ARG A 83 2.15 -11.08 -13.70
C ARG A 83 1.30 -10.29 -14.67
N PHE A 84 1.92 -9.59 -15.59
CA PHE A 84 1.25 -8.66 -16.50
C PHE A 84 1.09 -9.23 -17.91
N SER A 85 1.95 -10.17 -18.32
CA SER A 85 1.86 -10.86 -19.61
C SER A 85 0.87 -12.03 -19.62
N HIS A 86 0.65 -12.68 -18.48
CA HIS A 86 -0.26 -13.83 -18.39
C HIS A 86 -1.65 -13.40 -17.89
N ALA A 87 -2.69 -13.77 -18.63
CA ALA A 87 -4.07 -13.57 -18.19
C ALA A 87 -4.35 -14.41 -16.95
N ARG A 88 -4.81 -13.76 -15.87
CA ARG A 88 -5.26 -14.47 -14.66
C ARG A 88 -6.77 -14.41 -14.58
N PRO A 89 -7.45 -15.54 -14.33
CA PRO A 89 -8.89 -15.53 -14.09
C PRO A 89 -9.18 -14.68 -12.83
N GLY A 90 -10.19 -13.83 -12.88
CA GLY A 90 -10.57 -12.97 -11.75
C GLY A 90 -11.87 -12.23 -12.02
N GLY A 91 -12.69 -12.07 -10.97
CA GLY A 91 -14.00 -11.40 -11.05
C GLY A 91 -13.95 -9.91 -11.40
N HIS A 92 -15.12 -9.31 -11.64
CA HIS A 92 -15.32 -7.92 -12.12
C HIS A 92 -14.58 -6.85 -11.30
N ARG A 93 -14.45 -7.01 -10.00
CA ARG A 93 -13.72 -6.08 -9.10
C ARG A 93 -12.24 -5.88 -9.46
N ARG A 94 -11.63 -6.85 -10.16
CA ARG A 94 -10.24 -6.79 -10.60
C ARG A 94 -10.10 -6.19 -12.00
N LEU A 95 -11.20 -5.97 -12.70
CA LEU A 95 -11.18 -5.54 -14.11
C LEU A 95 -10.53 -4.16 -14.28
N VAL A 96 -10.98 -3.15 -13.52
CA VAL A 96 -10.45 -1.77 -13.64
C VAL A 96 -8.96 -1.72 -13.30
N ASN A 97 -8.54 -2.36 -12.18
CA ASN A 97 -7.12 -2.41 -11.82
C ASN A 97 -6.30 -3.16 -12.87
N ARG A 98 -6.85 -4.23 -13.44
CA ARG A 98 -6.21 -4.99 -14.53
C ARG A 98 -6.09 -4.17 -15.81
N LEU A 99 -7.13 -3.42 -16.18
CA LEU A 99 -7.09 -2.53 -17.34
C LEU A 99 -6.02 -1.45 -17.17
N LEU A 100 -5.91 -0.85 -16.00
CA LEU A 100 -4.86 0.12 -15.69
C LEU A 100 -3.46 -0.51 -15.70
N ASP A 101 -3.29 -1.67 -15.06
CA ASP A 101 -2.02 -2.39 -15.08
C ASP A 101 -1.63 -2.81 -16.50
N ASN A 102 -2.58 -3.29 -17.32
CA ASN A 102 -2.35 -3.64 -18.72
C ASN A 102 -2.01 -2.41 -19.57
N ALA A 103 -2.68 -1.28 -19.35
CA ALA A 103 -2.39 -0.02 -20.07
C ALA A 103 -0.96 0.48 -19.73
N MET A 104 -0.60 0.45 -18.43
CA MET A 104 0.75 0.83 -17.98
C MET A 104 1.83 -0.13 -18.51
N PHE A 105 1.59 -1.43 -18.44
CA PHE A 105 2.49 -2.46 -18.95
C PHE A 105 2.66 -2.34 -20.48
N GLY A 106 1.55 -2.25 -21.21
CA GLY A 106 1.56 -2.06 -22.67
C GLY A 106 2.25 -0.77 -23.10
N PHE A 107 2.09 0.32 -22.33
CA PHE A 107 2.84 1.56 -22.58
C PHE A 107 4.35 1.34 -22.45
N LEU A 108 4.80 0.77 -21.32
CA LEU A 108 6.22 0.51 -21.08
C LEU A 108 6.83 -0.43 -22.13
N ARG A 109 6.10 -1.46 -22.55
CA ARG A 109 6.55 -2.40 -23.58
C ARG A 109 6.70 -1.76 -24.97
N ARG A 110 5.84 -0.79 -25.31
CA ARG A 110 5.88 -0.12 -26.62
C ARG A 110 6.89 1.02 -26.68
N THR A 111 7.12 1.73 -25.57
CA THR A 111 7.91 2.97 -25.58
C THR A 111 9.26 2.86 -24.91
N ASP A 112 9.49 1.79 -24.15
CA ASP A 112 10.62 1.63 -23.23
C ASP A 112 10.85 2.86 -22.34
N ALA A 113 9.75 3.55 -21.97
CA ALA A 113 9.80 4.80 -21.23
C ALA A 113 10.55 4.64 -19.91
N ASP A 114 11.33 5.65 -19.58
CA ASP A 114 11.98 5.76 -18.28
C ASP A 114 10.97 6.04 -17.13
N PHE A 115 11.45 6.04 -15.90
CA PHE A 115 10.59 6.28 -14.75
C PHE A 115 9.98 7.70 -14.73
N PRO A 116 10.71 8.80 -15.01
CA PRO A 116 10.12 10.14 -15.05
C PRO A 116 8.95 10.24 -16.02
N THR A 117 9.11 9.75 -17.25
CA THR A 117 8.06 9.74 -18.27
C THR A 117 6.84 8.93 -17.84
N PHE A 118 7.07 7.72 -17.28
CA PHE A 118 6.01 6.89 -16.73
C PHE A 118 5.30 7.59 -15.56
N PHE A 119 6.04 8.18 -14.64
CA PHE A 119 5.52 8.86 -13.47
C PHE A 119 4.64 10.06 -13.86
N LEU A 120 5.13 10.94 -14.72
CA LEU A 120 4.40 12.12 -15.19
C LEU A 120 3.12 11.77 -15.94
N ARG A 121 3.10 10.62 -16.64
CA ARG A 121 1.92 10.15 -17.38
C ARG A 121 0.85 9.56 -16.47
N TYR A 122 1.21 8.75 -15.49
CA TYR A 122 0.23 7.93 -14.76
C TYR A 122 -0.07 8.41 -13.34
N TYR A 123 0.81 9.20 -12.74
CA TYR A 123 0.56 9.76 -11.41
C TYR A 123 0.00 11.17 -11.51
N VAL A 124 -1.30 11.26 -11.79
CA VAL A 124 -2.00 12.54 -12.01
C VAL A 124 -2.95 12.94 -10.88
N LEU A 125 -3.49 11.97 -10.15
CA LEU A 125 -4.37 12.18 -9.02
C LEU A 125 -3.60 12.06 -7.69
N PRO A 126 -4.08 12.69 -6.61
CA PRO A 126 -3.51 12.50 -5.29
C PRO A 126 -3.41 11.00 -4.92
N TYR A 127 -2.23 10.61 -4.47
CA TYR A 127 -1.98 9.25 -4.04
C TYR A 127 -2.71 8.96 -2.74
N ASP A 128 -3.45 7.90 -2.73
CA ASP A 128 -4.01 7.34 -1.53
C ASP A 128 -3.85 5.82 -1.54
N THR A 129 -3.49 5.27 -0.41
CA THR A 129 -3.60 3.83 -0.21
C THR A 129 -4.96 3.54 0.41
N TRP A 130 -5.35 2.28 0.35
CA TRP A 130 -6.49 1.75 1.08
C TRP A 130 -6.49 2.15 2.57
N ALA A 131 -5.32 2.53 3.12
CA ALA A 131 -5.15 3.01 4.49
C ALA A 131 -6.00 4.24 4.80
N SER A 132 -6.05 5.23 3.92
CA SER A 132 -6.85 6.43 4.13
C SER A 132 -8.35 6.19 4.03
N LEU A 133 -8.75 5.22 3.19
CA LEU A 133 -10.15 4.95 2.88
C LEU A 133 -10.76 3.89 3.79
N SER A 134 -9.95 2.90 4.16
CA SER A 134 -10.40 1.66 4.78
C SER A 134 -10.03 1.54 6.26
N HIS A 135 -9.09 2.34 6.72
CA HIS A 135 -8.46 2.15 8.01
C HIS A 135 -8.60 3.43 8.84
N ARG A 136 -9.73 3.59 9.45
CA ARG A 136 -9.96 4.66 10.42
C ARG A 136 -9.37 4.34 11.80
N ARG A 137 -9.14 3.05 12.07
CA ARG A 137 -8.62 2.56 13.33
C ARG A 137 -7.42 1.66 13.07
N PHE A 138 -6.27 2.14 13.49
CA PHE A 138 -5.10 1.32 13.72
C PHE A 138 -4.66 1.52 15.17
N ASP A 139 -4.39 0.44 15.85
CA ASP A 139 -3.70 0.49 17.12
C ASP A 139 -2.19 0.61 16.87
N PHE A 140 -1.71 0.07 15.75
CA PHE A 140 -0.32 0.23 15.30
C PHE A 140 -0.16 0.23 13.78
N VAL A 141 0.75 1.07 13.27
CA VAL A 141 1.08 1.16 11.84
C VAL A 141 2.58 0.97 11.63
N MET A 142 2.93 -0.15 11.03
CA MET A 142 4.32 -0.46 10.65
C MET A 142 4.73 0.32 9.41
N ARG A 143 6.01 0.67 9.33
CA ARG A 143 6.62 1.23 8.11
C ARG A 143 7.39 0.16 7.36
N PHE A 144 7.14 0.02 6.07
CA PHE A 144 7.84 -0.93 5.20
C PHE A 144 9.37 -0.76 5.28
N GLU A 145 9.82 0.47 5.45
CA GLU A 145 11.23 0.86 5.55
C GLU A 145 11.91 0.32 6.82
N ASN A 146 11.11 -0.01 7.86
CA ASN A 146 11.57 -0.55 9.13
C ASN A 146 10.77 -1.81 9.52
N LEU A 147 10.35 -2.59 8.52
CA LEU A 147 9.30 -3.59 8.67
C LEU A 147 9.60 -4.65 9.72
N ALA A 148 10.85 -5.14 9.79
CA ALA A 148 11.22 -6.19 10.75
C ALA A 148 11.11 -5.69 12.21
N ALA A 149 11.71 -4.53 12.52
CA ALA A 149 11.66 -3.96 13.86
C ALA A 149 10.25 -3.52 14.25
N ASP A 150 9.48 -2.96 13.31
CA ASP A 150 8.09 -2.57 13.57
C ASP A 150 7.17 -3.79 13.76
N PHE A 151 7.45 -4.90 13.07
CA PHE A 151 6.71 -6.14 13.27
C PHE A 151 6.94 -6.74 14.65
N GLU A 152 8.19 -6.81 15.10
CA GLU A 152 8.52 -7.23 16.47
C GLU A 152 7.83 -6.33 17.51
N LYS A 153 7.84 -5.02 17.28
CA LYS A 153 7.16 -4.06 18.15
C LYS A 153 5.64 -4.29 18.20
N ALA A 154 5.01 -4.58 17.04
CA ALA A 154 3.59 -4.92 16.97
C ALA A 154 3.28 -6.18 17.79
N LEU A 155 4.09 -7.24 17.64
CA LEU A 155 3.93 -8.47 18.41
C LEU A 155 4.03 -8.23 19.91
N ARG A 156 5.04 -7.48 20.38
CA ARG A 156 5.19 -7.16 21.81
C ARG A 156 4.01 -6.35 22.37
N GLN A 157 3.43 -5.44 21.56
CA GLN A 157 2.22 -4.70 21.99
C GLN A 157 0.99 -5.60 22.15
N ILE A 158 0.96 -6.74 21.48
CA ILE A 158 -0.10 -7.75 21.60
C ILE A 158 0.21 -8.73 22.76
N GLY A 159 1.40 -8.62 23.38
CA GLY A 159 1.86 -9.56 24.40
C GLY A 159 2.50 -10.83 23.86
N ILE A 160 3.00 -10.80 22.63
CA ILE A 160 3.65 -11.93 21.96
C ILE A 160 5.15 -11.65 21.85
N GLU A 161 5.98 -12.57 22.33
CA GLU A 161 7.42 -12.52 22.07
C GLU A 161 7.74 -13.05 20.66
N PRO A 162 8.52 -12.29 19.87
CA PRO A 162 8.94 -12.73 18.55
C PRO A 162 9.78 -14.02 18.62
N VAL A 163 9.40 -15.05 17.87
CA VAL A 163 10.12 -16.33 17.84
C VAL A 163 11.34 -16.32 16.90
N ARG A 164 11.34 -15.40 15.93
CA ARG A 164 12.43 -15.19 14.96
C ARG A 164 12.30 -13.85 14.26
N PRO A 165 13.36 -13.33 13.61
CA PRO A 165 13.27 -12.15 12.78
C PRO A 165 12.34 -12.37 11.56
N LEU A 166 11.58 -11.34 11.17
CA LEU A 166 10.73 -11.37 9.97
C LEU A 166 11.60 -11.58 8.72
N ALA A 167 11.33 -12.63 7.96
CA ALA A 167 12.02 -12.88 6.71
C ALA A 167 11.63 -11.86 5.63
N LEU A 168 12.62 -11.26 4.97
CA LEU A 168 12.40 -10.37 3.84
C LEU A 168 12.04 -11.19 2.59
N VAL A 169 10.78 -11.10 2.15
CA VAL A 169 10.28 -11.83 0.98
C VAL A 169 10.06 -10.87 -0.19
N ASN A 170 10.53 -11.26 -1.37
CA ASN A 170 10.32 -10.56 -2.65
C ASN A 170 10.95 -9.16 -2.78
N PRO A 171 12.28 -8.99 -2.62
CA PRO A 171 12.94 -7.75 -2.99
C PRO A 171 12.70 -7.46 -4.49
N THR A 172 12.59 -6.18 -4.86
CA THR A 172 12.50 -5.78 -6.27
C THR A 172 13.91 -5.82 -6.87
N GLY A 173 14.34 -6.98 -7.35
CA GLY A 173 15.73 -7.24 -7.76
C GLY A 173 16.27 -6.39 -8.92
N ALA A 174 15.40 -5.76 -9.70
CA ALA A 174 15.80 -4.89 -10.81
C ALA A 174 16.14 -3.45 -10.38
N ARG A 175 15.93 -3.09 -9.12
CA ARG A 175 16.20 -1.76 -8.62
C ARG A 175 17.60 -1.69 -8.01
N GLN A 176 18.46 -0.86 -8.60
CA GLN A 176 19.88 -0.73 -8.19
C GLN A 176 20.17 0.52 -7.33
N ARG A 177 19.26 1.50 -7.29
CA ARG A 177 19.46 2.79 -6.65
C ARG A 177 18.36 3.11 -5.64
N ASP A 178 18.62 4.04 -4.74
CA ASP A 178 17.59 4.64 -3.88
C ASP A 178 16.46 5.26 -4.73
N PHE A 179 15.25 5.38 -4.17
CA PHE A 179 14.11 5.90 -4.91
C PHE A 179 14.31 7.35 -5.37
N ALA A 180 15.01 8.18 -4.59
CA ALA A 180 15.24 9.59 -4.91
C ALA A 180 15.98 9.77 -6.23
N TYR A 181 16.89 8.86 -6.57
CA TYR A 181 17.63 8.87 -7.84
C TYR A 181 16.73 8.90 -9.08
N TYR A 182 15.52 8.31 -9.01
CA TYR A 182 14.61 8.20 -10.14
C TYR A 182 13.71 9.44 -10.34
N TYR A 183 13.80 10.42 -9.45
CA TYR A 183 13.01 11.66 -9.51
C TYR A 183 13.88 12.87 -9.85
N PRO A 184 14.12 13.17 -11.14
CA PRO A 184 14.81 14.39 -11.51
C PRO A 184 13.95 15.64 -11.19
N PRO A 185 14.57 16.85 -11.13
CA PRO A 185 13.92 18.09 -10.68
C PRO A 185 12.57 18.40 -11.33
N GLU A 186 12.39 18.11 -12.60
CA GLU A 186 11.15 18.32 -13.34
C GLU A 186 9.97 17.48 -12.82
N THR A 187 10.22 16.42 -12.06
CA THR A 187 9.18 15.57 -11.45
C THR A 187 8.77 16.05 -10.05
N TRP A 188 9.55 16.88 -9.38
CA TRP A 188 9.36 17.23 -7.98
C TRP A 188 8.04 17.96 -7.72
N GLY A 189 7.64 18.88 -8.61
CA GLY A 189 6.36 19.57 -8.51
C GLY A 189 5.17 18.61 -8.58
N ARG A 190 5.26 17.59 -9.46
CA ARG A 190 4.25 16.54 -9.57
C ARG A 190 4.26 15.64 -8.33
N ALA A 191 5.43 15.23 -7.84
CA ALA A 191 5.58 14.41 -6.64
C ALA A 191 4.99 15.11 -5.41
N ARG A 192 5.28 16.42 -5.23
CA ARG A 192 4.69 17.25 -4.19
C ARG A 192 3.15 17.26 -4.23
N ARG A 193 2.58 17.43 -5.42
CA ARG A 193 1.12 17.46 -5.60
C ARG A 193 0.48 16.10 -5.32
N VAL A 194 1.06 15.03 -5.87
CA VAL A 194 0.48 13.69 -5.82
C VAL A 194 0.71 13.04 -4.46
N PHE A 195 1.91 13.09 -3.94
CA PHE A 195 2.29 12.35 -2.73
C PHE A 195 2.28 13.19 -1.45
N GLY A 196 2.46 14.51 -1.56
CA GLY A 196 2.64 15.40 -0.41
C GLY A 196 1.58 15.27 0.68
N PRO A 197 0.28 15.31 0.37
CA PRO A 197 -0.76 15.20 1.40
C PRO A 197 -0.77 13.84 2.12
N TYR A 198 -0.48 12.75 1.41
CA TYR A 198 -0.32 11.43 2.00
C TYR A 198 0.93 11.35 2.88
N MET A 199 2.05 11.87 2.39
CA MET A 199 3.32 11.89 3.13
C MET A 199 3.19 12.68 4.43
N GLU A 200 2.57 13.87 4.37
CA GLU A 200 2.29 14.69 5.55
C GLU A 200 1.41 13.94 6.57
N LYS A 201 0.34 13.32 6.10
CA LYS A 201 -0.57 12.54 6.96
C LYS A 201 0.13 11.40 7.70
N TRP A 202 1.08 10.75 7.04
CA TRP A 202 1.76 9.57 7.58
C TRP A 202 3.19 9.85 8.08
N GLY A 203 3.58 11.13 8.16
CA GLY A 203 4.88 11.54 8.69
C GLY A 203 6.06 11.10 7.83
N TYR A 204 5.89 11.04 6.50
CA TYR A 204 6.98 10.92 5.54
C TYR A 204 7.46 12.30 5.10
N GLY A 205 8.78 12.44 4.90
CA GLY A 205 9.39 13.65 4.31
C GLY A 205 9.80 13.44 2.85
N PHE A 206 9.88 14.54 2.10
CA PHE A 206 10.62 14.56 0.83
C PHE A 206 12.13 14.53 1.08
N PRO A 207 12.95 14.04 0.14
CA PRO A 207 14.40 14.19 0.23
C PRO A 207 14.80 15.64 0.47
N ALA A 208 15.73 15.87 1.39
CA ALA A 208 16.09 17.22 1.84
C ALA A 208 16.61 18.10 0.68
N GLU A 209 17.33 17.50 -0.25
CA GLU A 209 17.89 18.14 -1.45
C GLU A 209 16.83 18.68 -2.42
N TRP A 210 15.56 18.26 -2.30
CA TRP A 210 14.49 18.80 -3.13
C TRP A 210 14.00 20.17 -2.67
N GLY A 211 14.33 20.61 -1.45
CA GLY A 211 13.85 21.88 -0.90
C GLY A 211 12.34 21.98 -0.71
N ILE A 212 11.62 20.86 -0.72
CA ILE A 212 10.14 20.81 -0.62
C ILE A 212 9.73 20.76 0.85
N GLN A 213 9.04 21.81 1.32
CA GLN A 213 8.54 21.90 2.69
C GLN A 213 7.17 21.25 2.93
N GLY A 214 6.63 20.52 1.96
CA GLY A 214 5.34 19.85 2.07
C GLY A 214 4.29 20.28 1.02
N PRO A 215 3.06 19.75 1.08
CA PRO A 215 2.00 20.06 0.12
C PRO A 215 1.46 21.48 0.31
N SER A 216 0.98 22.10 -0.76
CA SER A 216 0.24 23.36 -0.67
C SER A 216 -1.20 23.14 -0.16
N THR A 217 -1.88 24.22 0.23
CA THR A 217 -3.30 24.17 0.64
C THR A 217 -4.19 23.59 -0.46
N LEU A 218 -3.91 23.95 -1.73
CA LEU A 218 -4.63 23.38 -2.87
C LEU A 218 -4.43 21.85 -2.99
N HIS A 219 -3.22 21.36 -2.78
CA HIS A 219 -2.94 19.92 -2.83
C HIS A 219 -3.68 19.16 -1.72
N ARG A 220 -3.77 19.75 -0.51
CA ARG A 220 -4.56 19.18 0.60
C ARG A 220 -6.05 19.15 0.26
N ALA A 221 -6.60 20.25 -0.30
CA ALA A 221 -7.99 20.30 -0.71
C ALA A 221 -8.33 19.26 -1.78
N GLN A 222 -7.48 19.10 -2.80
CA GLN A 222 -7.64 18.04 -3.82
C GLN A 222 -7.62 16.64 -3.21
N TYR A 223 -6.69 16.38 -2.30
CA TYR A 223 -6.60 15.10 -1.61
C TYR A 223 -7.85 14.78 -0.79
N LEU A 224 -8.37 15.77 -0.04
CA LEU A 224 -9.59 15.63 0.74
C LEU A 224 -10.81 15.36 -0.15
N LEU A 225 -10.95 16.10 -1.25
CA LEU A 225 -12.04 15.91 -2.21
C LEU A 225 -12.01 14.52 -2.84
N CYS A 226 -10.84 14.10 -3.35
CA CYS A 226 -10.66 12.74 -3.88
C CYS A 226 -10.97 11.67 -2.81
N GLY A 227 -10.55 11.91 -1.57
CA GLY A 227 -10.85 11.04 -0.44
C GLY A 227 -12.34 10.95 -0.10
N LEU A 228 -13.10 12.05 -0.26
CA LEU A 228 -14.56 12.05 -0.09
C LEU A 228 -15.25 11.23 -1.18
N VAL A 229 -14.89 11.48 -2.44
CA VAL A 229 -15.44 10.73 -3.60
C VAL A 229 -15.15 9.23 -3.46
N ALA A 230 -13.91 8.88 -3.11
CA ALA A 230 -13.53 7.51 -2.93
C ALA A 230 -14.29 6.84 -1.76
N ARG A 231 -14.46 7.53 -0.62
CA ARG A 231 -15.26 7.03 0.52
C ARG A 231 -16.72 6.80 0.13
N PHE A 232 -17.32 7.72 -0.63
CA PHE A 232 -18.68 7.56 -1.15
C PHE A 232 -18.78 6.32 -2.03
N TYR A 233 -17.87 6.16 -2.99
CA TYR A 233 -17.79 4.98 -3.85
C TYR A 233 -17.72 3.67 -3.04
N TRP A 234 -16.82 3.59 -2.06
CA TRP A 234 -16.61 2.39 -1.26
C TRP A 234 -17.76 2.06 -0.32
N ARG A 235 -18.52 3.07 0.11
CA ARG A 235 -19.65 2.88 1.03
C ARG A 235 -20.97 2.60 0.32
N VAL A 236 -21.19 3.24 -0.81
CA VAL A 236 -22.50 3.27 -1.47
C VAL A 236 -22.51 2.42 -2.75
N VAL A 237 -21.52 2.64 -3.64
CA VAL A 237 -21.54 2.00 -4.96
C VAL A 237 -21.04 0.56 -4.88
N ARG A 238 -19.96 0.32 -4.16
CA ARG A 238 -19.34 -1.01 -4.08
C ARG A 238 -20.22 -2.11 -3.44
N PRO A 239 -21.00 -1.86 -2.39
CA PRO A 239 -21.91 -2.88 -1.85
C PRO A 239 -23.02 -3.30 -2.81
N LEU A 240 -23.31 -2.48 -3.83
CA LEU A 240 -24.37 -2.72 -4.83
C LEU A 240 -23.86 -3.46 -6.09
N THR A 241 -22.55 -3.66 -6.21
CA THR A 241 -21.86 -4.36 -7.32
C THR A 241 -21.13 -5.63 -6.83
#